data_0f3bf7e847034f5e32e966f21bec43f7
#
_entry.id   0f3bf7e847034f5e32e966f21bec43f7
#
_cell.length_a   1.000
_cell.length_b   1.000
_cell.length_c   1.000
_cell.angle_alpha   90.00
_cell.angle_beta   90.00
_cell.angle_gamma   90.00
#
_symmetry.space_group_name_H-M   'P 1'
#
loop_
_entity.id
_entity.type
_entity.pdbx_description
1 polymer ?
#
loop_
_entity_poly.entity_id
_entity_poly.type
_entity_poly.pdbx_seq_one_letter_code
_entity_poly.pdbx_strand_id
1 'polypeptide(L)'
;MRTLIIGKNSFIGKSFYHSTKSVDIISHSDIDKTDFLQYNVVLNCAITPEFKTEGYREKNDLDFQVGEIAERNDCHYIMLSTRKVYGTTTELRVLKESSELSPFDFYSENKAKSEKKILELGGSVTILRPSNVYGFEYGRNSFMGFCMTQLKHNNKIVYTTNPYAKKDFISIKSLCKVLNIVSKTNPQGIYNVGSNYGLEIGEVARSLIEGYGQGEFISTYEDDEKQDQFILDNTKLCKHFDIELPIFQKKYIKKLGEKL
;
A
#
# COMPACT_ATOMS: atom_id res chain seq x y z
N MET A 1 15.03 -2.75 -19.06
CA MET A 1 15.18 -1.97 -17.81
C MET A 1 15.35 -2.93 -16.65
N ARG A 2 16.33 -2.69 -15.79
CA ARG A 2 16.59 -3.50 -14.58
C ARG A 2 16.12 -2.72 -13.36
N THR A 3 15.32 -3.35 -12.50
CA THR A 3 14.72 -2.71 -11.33
C THR A 3 15.32 -3.30 -10.06
N LEU A 4 15.70 -2.45 -9.13
CA LEU A 4 16.09 -2.82 -7.77
C LEU A 4 14.93 -2.59 -6.81
N ILE A 5 14.59 -3.61 -6.03
CA ILE A 5 13.61 -3.53 -4.94
C ILE A 5 14.37 -3.53 -3.62
N ILE A 6 14.14 -2.52 -2.79
CA ILE A 6 14.63 -2.47 -1.41
C ILE A 6 13.50 -2.88 -0.47
N GLY A 7 13.73 -3.92 0.35
CA GLY A 7 12.71 -4.45 1.26
C GLY A 7 12.39 -5.93 1.04
N LYS A 8 13.42 -6.77 1.08
CA LYS A 8 13.36 -8.24 0.92
C LYS A 8 12.27 -8.92 1.77
N ASN A 9 11.92 -8.36 2.92
CA ASN A 9 10.89 -8.90 3.81
C ASN A 9 9.52 -8.22 3.67
N SER A 10 9.39 -7.21 2.81
CA SER A 10 8.14 -6.53 2.54
C SER A 10 7.15 -7.44 1.80
N PHE A 11 5.88 -7.38 2.18
CA PHE A 11 4.79 -8.07 1.47
C PHE A 11 4.68 -7.62 0.02
N ILE A 12 4.74 -6.29 -0.22
CA ILE A 12 4.67 -5.72 -1.56
C ILE A 12 5.93 -6.07 -2.34
N GLY A 13 7.11 -5.88 -1.75
CA GLY A 13 8.39 -6.17 -2.40
C GLY A 13 8.51 -7.62 -2.85
N LYS A 14 8.22 -8.60 -1.96
CA LYS A 14 8.20 -10.03 -2.31
C LYS A 14 7.19 -10.34 -3.41
N SER A 15 5.98 -9.79 -3.31
CA SER A 15 4.92 -10.06 -4.29
C SER A 15 5.29 -9.53 -5.68
N PHE A 16 5.90 -8.35 -5.74
CA PHE A 16 6.36 -7.77 -6.99
C PHE A 16 7.54 -8.56 -7.56
N TYR A 17 8.53 -8.91 -6.74
CA TYR A 17 9.66 -9.75 -7.14
C TYR A 17 9.22 -11.07 -7.80
N HIS A 18 8.24 -11.76 -7.20
CA HIS A 18 7.71 -13.04 -7.75
C HIS A 18 6.78 -12.85 -8.94
N SER A 19 6.28 -11.65 -9.22
CA SER A 19 5.31 -11.40 -10.30
C SER A 19 5.95 -10.95 -11.61
N THR A 20 7.23 -10.61 -11.62
CA THR A 20 7.91 -10.05 -12.80
C THR A 20 9.34 -10.58 -12.93
N LYS A 21 9.92 -10.43 -14.13
CA LYS A 21 11.31 -10.77 -14.42
C LYS A 21 12.18 -9.52 -14.46
N SER A 22 13.50 -9.68 -14.42
CA SER A 22 14.47 -8.58 -14.50
C SER A 22 14.39 -7.59 -13.33
N VAL A 23 14.11 -8.12 -12.15
CA VAL A 23 14.16 -7.39 -10.88
C VAL A 23 15.07 -8.09 -9.89
N ASP A 24 15.79 -7.33 -9.10
CA ASP A 24 16.56 -7.81 -7.95
C ASP A 24 15.90 -7.29 -6.67
N ILE A 25 16.05 -8.02 -5.58
CA ILE A 25 15.52 -7.63 -4.28
C ILE A 25 16.57 -7.76 -3.19
N ILE A 26 16.77 -6.67 -2.44
CA ILE A 26 17.74 -6.62 -1.34
C ILE A 26 17.08 -6.25 -0.02
N SER A 27 17.78 -6.50 1.09
CA SER A 27 17.46 -5.91 2.39
C SER A 27 17.89 -4.43 2.40
N HIS A 28 17.21 -3.61 3.20
CA HIS A 28 17.70 -2.24 3.46
C HIS A 28 19.09 -2.20 4.09
N SER A 29 19.50 -3.24 4.82
CA SER A 29 20.86 -3.37 5.39
C SER A 29 21.97 -3.57 4.34
N ASP A 30 21.60 -3.84 3.09
CA ASP A 30 22.56 -4.11 2.02
C ASP A 30 22.69 -2.91 1.04
N ILE A 31 22.04 -1.78 1.35
CA ILE A 31 22.06 -0.57 0.50
C ILE A 31 23.48 -0.12 0.22
N ASP A 32 24.33 0.02 1.27
CA ASP A 32 25.71 0.51 1.15
C ASP A 32 26.65 -0.44 0.37
N LYS A 33 26.24 -1.69 0.17
CA LYS A 33 27.00 -2.71 -0.57
C LYS A 33 26.53 -2.87 -2.01
N THR A 34 25.50 -2.14 -2.41
CA THR A 34 24.82 -2.31 -3.69
C THR A 34 25.35 -1.30 -4.70
N ASP A 35 25.75 -1.78 -5.88
CA ASP A 35 26.10 -0.95 -7.00
C ASP A 35 24.82 -0.52 -7.75
N PHE A 36 24.38 0.72 -7.53
CA PHE A 36 23.17 1.28 -8.12
C PHE A 36 23.31 1.60 -9.60
N LEU A 37 24.52 1.76 -10.13
CA LEU A 37 24.76 2.02 -11.57
C LEU A 37 24.25 0.88 -12.48
N GLN A 38 23.99 -0.31 -11.92
CA GLN A 38 23.44 -1.45 -12.66
C GLN A 38 21.91 -1.39 -12.87
N TYR A 39 21.24 -0.40 -12.28
CA TYR A 39 19.78 -0.31 -12.27
C TYR A 39 19.29 0.95 -12.94
N ASN A 40 18.14 0.85 -13.60
CA ASN A 40 17.44 1.99 -14.20
C ASN A 40 16.33 2.51 -13.26
N VAL A 41 15.82 1.63 -12.38
CA VAL A 41 14.69 1.91 -11.49
C VAL A 41 14.98 1.39 -10.10
N VAL A 42 14.65 2.17 -9.08
CA VAL A 42 14.73 1.79 -7.68
C VAL A 42 13.35 1.92 -7.04
N LEU A 43 12.85 0.84 -6.44
CA LEU A 43 11.59 0.80 -5.70
C LEU A 43 11.89 0.57 -4.22
N ASN A 44 11.49 1.49 -3.33
CA ASN A 44 11.57 1.25 -1.91
C ASN A 44 10.25 0.67 -1.35
N CYS A 45 10.35 -0.52 -0.74
CA CYS A 45 9.29 -1.19 0.01
C CYS A 45 9.65 -1.38 1.49
N ALA A 46 10.82 -0.89 1.92
CA ALA A 46 11.28 -0.99 3.30
C ALA A 46 10.84 0.22 4.12
N ILE A 47 10.70 0.01 5.41
CA ILE A 47 10.39 1.04 6.39
C ILE A 47 10.97 0.64 7.74
N THR A 48 11.54 1.57 8.48
CA THR A 48 12.03 1.31 9.82
C THR A 48 10.88 1.31 10.84
N PRO A 49 10.99 0.58 11.96
CA PRO A 49 9.99 0.65 13.02
C PRO A 49 9.81 2.07 13.56
N GLU A 50 10.90 2.80 13.79
CA GLU A 50 10.93 4.16 14.33
C GLU A 50 10.17 5.16 13.43
N PHE A 51 10.25 4.97 12.12
CA PHE A 51 9.50 5.80 11.17
C PHE A 51 7.97 5.69 11.35
N LYS A 52 7.49 4.59 11.95
CA LYS A 52 6.05 4.40 12.22
C LYS A 52 5.61 4.92 13.57
N THR A 53 6.53 4.98 14.54
CA THR A 53 6.21 5.18 15.95
C THR A 53 6.74 6.47 16.55
N GLU A 54 7.61 7.17 15.81
CA GLU A 54 8.23 8.41 16.26
C GLU A 54 8.00 9.55 15.26
N GLY A 55 8.15 10.79 15.74
CA GLY A 55 8.18 11.97 14.89
C GLY A 55 9.31 11.90 13.84
N TYR A 56 9.15 12.66 12.76
CA TYR A 56 10.08 12.62 11.62
C TYR A 56 11.53 12.84 12.02
N ARG A 57 12.37 11.90 11.62
CA ARG A 57 13.82 12.01 11.66
C ARG A 57 14.38 11.46 10.34
N GLU A 58 15.18 12.26 9.65
CA GLU A 58 15.73 11.92 8.34
C GLU A 58 16.53 10.59 8.35
N LYS A 59 17.28 10.33 9.42
CA LYS A 59 18.01 9.07 9.60
C LYS A 59 17.13 7.82 9.64
N ASN A 60 15.83 7.96 9.90
CA ASN A 60 14.85 6.89 9.94
C ASN A 60 14.02 6.83 8.64
N ASP A 61 14.20 7.79 7.73
CA ASP A 61 13.48 7.91 6.47
C ASP A 61 14.21 7.20 5.34
N LEU A 62 13.95 5.90 5.20
CA LEU A 62 14.50 5.10 4.10
C LEU A 62 14.00 5.55 2.72
N ASP A 63 12.80 6.15 2.63
CA ASP A 63 12.32 6.66 1.34
C ASP A 63 13.18 7.82 0.86
N PHE A 64 13.50 8.75 1.75
CA PHE A 64 14.36 9.90 1.40
C PHE A 64 15.78 9.45 1.09
N GLN A 65 16.40 8.62 1.94
CA GLN A 65 17.75 8.11 1.72
C GLN A 65 17.91 7.37 0.39
N VAL A 66 16.94 6.49 0.08
CA VAL A 66 16.93 5.76 -1.19
C VAL A 66 16.66 6.68 -2.37
N GLY A 67 15.79 7.68 -2.20
CA GLY A 67 15.52 8.71 -3.19
C GLY A 67 16.78 9.51 -3.56
N GLU A 68 17.57 9.94 -2.57
CA GLU A 68 18.86 10.60 -2.80
C GLU A 68 19.86 9.70 -3.55
N ILE A 69 19.93 8.41 -3.19
CA ILE A 69 20.82 7.47 -3.88
C ILE A 69 20.36 7.28 -5.33
N ALA A 70 19.06 7.14 -5.56
CA ALA A 70 18.52 6.97 -6.90
C ALA A 70 18.79 8.21 -7.77
N GLU A 71 18.59 9.41 -7.23
CA GLU A 71 18.88 10.67 -7.92
C GLU A 71 20.36 10.78 -8.29
N ARG A 72 21.29 10.54 -7.35
CA ARG A 72 22.76 10.58 -7.60
C ARG A 72 23.23 9.57 -8.65
N ASN A 73 22.48 8.47 -8.87
CA ASN A 73 22.81 7.43 -9.85
C ASN A 73 21.93 7.49 -11.11
N ASP A 74 21.18 8.57 -11.32
CA ASP A 74 20.29 8.78 -12.46
C ASP A 74 19.25 7.64 -12.64
N CYS A 75 18.80 7.06 -11.52
CA CYS A 75 17.76 6.04 -11.49
C CYS A 75 16.38 6.67 -11.33
N HIS A 76 15.38 6.11 -12.01
CA HIS A 76 14.00 6.45 -11.70
C HIS A 76 13.60 5.90 -10.33
N TYR A 77 13.14 6.77 -9.43
CA TYR A 77 12.74 6.37 -8.09
C TYR A 77 11.22 6.15 -7.97
N ILE A 78 10.81 5.00 -7.44
CA ILE A 78 9.41 4.70 -7.12
C ILE A 78 9.26 4.67 -5.60
N MET A 79 8.57 5.65 -5.06
CA MET A 79 8.20 5.71 -3.65
C MET A 79 6.83 5.07 -3.42
N LEU A 80 6.73 4.13 -2.49
CA LEU A 80 5.45 3.69 -1.94
C LEU A 80 5.06 4.58 -0.76
N SER A 81 4.14 5.51 -1.01
CA SER A 81 3.49 6.29 0.02
C SER A 81 2.24 5.55 0.57
N THR A 82 1.22 6.26 0.98
CA THR A 82 0.01 5.71 1.60
C THR A 82 -1.19 6.64 1.42
N ARG A 83 -2.41 6.08 1.34
CA ARG A 83 -3.62 6.88 1.40
C ARG A 83 -3.77 7.65 2.72
N LYS A 84 -3.10 7.21 3.81
CA LYS A 84 -3.20 7.84 5.13
C LYS A 84 -2.71 9.29 5.16
N VAL A 85 -1.94 9.73 4.16
CA VAL A 85 -1.53 11.14 4.05
C VAL A 85 -2.72 12.10 3.88
N TYR A 86 -3.86 11.60 3.39
CA TYR A 86 -5.12 12.37 3.29
C TYR A 86 -5.89 12.49 4.62
N GLY A 87 -5.46 11.77 5.65
CA GLY A 87 -6.13 11.74 6.95
C GLY A 87 -7.28 10.74 7.05
N THR A 88 -8.09 10.94 8.09
CA THR A 88 -9.32 10.20 8.34
C THR A 88 -10.53 11.06 8.01
N THR A 89 -11.60 10.45 7.53
CA THR A 89 -12.86 11.14 7.26
C THR A 89 -14.03 10.37 7.86
N THR A 90 -14.94 11.05 8.54
CA THR A 90 -16.18 10.47 9.08
C THR A 90 -17.23 10.25 7.99
N GLU A 91 -17.17 11.06 6.94
CA GLU A 91 -18.01 10.93 5.76
C GLU A 91 -17.24 10.25 4.63
N LEU A 92 -17.94 9.47 3.80
CA LEU A 92 -17.33 8.85 2.63
C LEU A 92 -16.84 9.93 1.66
N ARG A 93 -15.54 10.00 1.45
CA ARG A 93 -14.90 10.93 0.51
C ARG A 93 -14.21 10.21 -0.62
N VAL A 94 -14.30 10.80 -1.81
CA VAL A 94 -13.50 10.43 -2.97
C VAL A 94 -12.26 11.31 -2.98
N LEU A 95 -11.09 10.70 -2.75
CA LEU A 95 -9.81 11.38 -2.58
C LEU A 95 -9.02 11.36 -3.90
N LYS A 96 -8.67 12.54 -4.37
CA LYS A 96 -7.81 12.76 -5.54
C LYS A 96 -6.38 13.08 -5.11
N GLU A 97 -5.42 12.98 -6.02
CA GLU A 97 -4.03 13.37 -5.73
C GLU A 97 -3.89 14.84 -5.31
N SER A 98 -4.81 15.69 -5.76
CA SER A 98 -4.91 17.12 -5.38
C SER A 98 -5.67 17.38 -4.09
N SER A 99 -6.25 16.36 -3.45
CA SER A 99 -6.94 16.52 -2.17
C SER A 99 -5.95 16.96 -1.09
N GLU A 100 -6.43 17.79 -0.17
CA GLU A 100 -5.65 18.27 0.97
C GLU A 100 -5.09 17.12 1.79
N LEU A 101 -3.84 17.25 2.23
CA LEU A 101 -3.18 16.31 3.12
C LEU A 101 -3.45 16.68 4.57
N SER A 102 -3.95 15.74 5.34
CA SER A 102 -4.26 15.91 6.77
C SER A 102 -3.84 14.67 7.56
N PRO A 103 -2.54 14.32 7.55
CA PRO A 103 -2.05 13.12 8.23
C PRO A 103 -2.33 13.20 9.73
N PHE A 104 -2.54 12.05 10.39
CA PHE A 104 -3.06 11.98 11.77
C PHE A 104 -2.26 11.09 12.71
N ASP A 105 -1.31 10.32 12.18
CA ASP A 105 -0.39 9.50 12.96
C ASP A 105 1.05 9.73 12.47
N PHE A 106 2.05 9.37 13.30
CA PHE A 106 3.46 9.54 12.94
C PHE A 106 3.80 8.94 11.58
N TYR A 107 3.24 7.79 11.25
CA TYR A 107 3.49 7.14 9.97
C TYR A 107 3.02 7.98 8.78
N SER A 108 1.81 8.50 8.83
CA SER A 108 1.24 9.32 7.75
C SER A 108 1.89 10.69 7.67
N GLU A 109 2.21 11.30 8.82
CA GLU A 109 2.96 12.57 8.87
C GLU A 109 4.37 12.41 8.27
N ASN A 110 5.07 11.35 8.65
CA ASN A 110 6.41 11.08 8.14
C ASN A 110 6.36 10.79 6.63
N LYS A 111 5.37 10.01 6.15
CA LYS A 111 5.19 9.77 4.70
C LYS A 111 4.92 11.07 3.93
N ALA A 112 4.08 11.97 4.44
CA ALA A 112 3.81 13.26 3.79
C ALA A 112 5.08 14.13 3.73
N LYS A 113 5.91 14.12 4.78
CA LYS A 113 7.22 14.81 4.79
C LYS A 113 8.19 14.19 3.79
N SER A 114 8.27 12.85 3.73
CA SER A 114 9.12 12.15 2.74
C SER A 114 8.71 12.47 1.31
N GLU A 115 7.39 12.47 1.00
CA GLU A 115 6.90 12.86 -0.33
C GLU A 115 7.41 14.24 -0.74
N LYS A 116 7.27 15.23 0.17
CA LYS A 116 7.72 16.59 -0.09
C LYS A 116 9.22 16.66 -0.35
N LYS A 117 10.03 16.06 0.53
CA LYS A 117 11.50 16.07 0.39
C LYS A 117 11.97 15.38 -0.87
N ILE A 118 11.36 14.26 -1.25
CA ILE A 118 11.70 13.51 -2.45
C ILE A 118 11.38 14.32 -3.73
N LEU A 119 10.25 15.04 -3.73
CA LEU A 119 9.92 15.93 -4.85
C LEU A 119 10.89 17.12 -4.96
N GLU A 120 11.42 17.61 -3.84
CA GLU A 120 12.42 18.69 -3.79
C GLU A 120 13.80 18.24 -4.31
N LEU A 121 14.11 16.95 -4.37
CA LEU A 121 15.36 16.44 -4.98
C LEU A 121 15.45 16.74 -6.49
N GLY A 122 14.32 16.88 -7.18
CA GLY A 122 14.27 17.23 -8.61
C GLY A 122 14.61 16.08 -9.56
N GLY A 123 14.84 14.86 -9.04
CA GLY A 123 15.09 13.66 -9.85
C GLY A 123 13.85 13.08 -10.53
N SER A 124 14.05 11.98 -11.26
CA SER A 124 12.95 11.25 -11.90
C SER A 124 12.20 10.40 -10.85
N VAL A 125 10.99 10.82 -10.43
CA VAL A 125 10.26 10.25 -9.31
C VAL A 125 8.81 9.94 -9.62
N THR A 126 8.37 8.73 -9.23
CA THR A 126 6.95 8.38 -9.11
C THR A 126 6.59 8.12 -7.64
N ILE A 127 5.59 8.80 -7.14
CA ILE A 127 5.00 8.54 -5.82
C ILE A 127 3.67 7.82 -5.99
N LEU A 128 3.56 6.63 -5.44
CA LEU A 128 2.33 5.84 -5.44
C LEU A 128 1.68 5.90 -4.07
N ARG A 129 0.41 6.33 -4.01
CA ARG A 129 -0.43 6.32 -2.80
C ARG A 129 -1.43 5.16 -2.87
N PRO A 130 -1.06 3.94 -2.43
CA PRO A 130 -1.97 2.80 -2.45
C PRO A 130 -3.08 2.94 -1.41
N SER A 131 -4.26 2.40 -1.74
CA SER A 131 -5.35 2.14 -0.81
C SER A 131 -5.01 0.96 0.11
N ASN A 132 -6.00 0.33 0.76
CA ASN A 132 -5.78 -0.88 1.54
C ASN A 132 -5.39 -2.04 0.61
N VAL A 133 -4.11 -2.35 0.58
CA VAL A 133 -3.60 -3.47 -0.23
C VAL A 133 -3.96 -4.78 0.45
N TYR A 134 -4.56 -5.72 -0.28
CA TYR A 134 -4.93 -7.02 0.24
C TYR A 134 -4.38 -8.19 -0.58
N GLY A 135 -4.14 -9.29 0.11
CA GLY A 135 -3.66 -10.56 -0.43
C GLY A 135 -3.69 -11.64 0.65
N PHE A 136 -2.93 -12.71 0.49
CA PHE A 136 -2.76 -13.68 1.56
C PHE A 136 -1.75 -13.12 2.59
N GLU A 137 -2.28 -12.68 3.73
CA GLU A 137 -1.55 -11.89 4.74
C GLU A 137 -1.59 -12.52 6.15
N TYR A 138 -1.83 -13.80 6.25
CA TYR A 138 -1.87 -14.49 7.54
C TYR A 138 -0.65 -14.16 8.42
N GLY A 139 -0.91 -13.79 9.69
CA GLY A 139 0.12 -13.41 10.65
C GLY A 139 0.71 -12.01 10.47
N ARG A 140 0.20 -11.18 9.53
CA ARG A 140 0.64 -9.80 9.34
C ARG A 140 -0.22 -8.82 10.13
N ASN A 141 0.41 -7.71 10.56
CA ASN A 141 -0.28 -6.58 11.17
C ASN A 141 -0.93 -5.69 10.09
N SER A 142 -2.00 -6.21 9.49
CA SER A 142 -2.86 -5.52 8.51
C SER A 142 -4.31 -5.93 8.79
N PHE A 143 -5.29 -5.19 8.24
CA PHE A 143 -6.70 -5.55 8.37
C PHE A 143 -6.97 -7.00 7.90
N MET A 144 -6.49 -7.36 6.73
CA MET A 144 -6.66 -8.70 6.18
C MET A 144 -5.92 -9.77 7.01
N GLY A 145 -4.69 -9.47 7.44
CA GLY A 145 -3.91 -10.36 8.29
C GLY A 145 -4.57 -10.59 9.66
N PHE A 146 -5.14 -9.54 10.25
CA PHE A 146 -5.93 -9.63 11.47
C PHE A 146 -7.16 -10.53 11.28
N CYS A 147 -7.96 -10.33 10.24
CA CYS A 147 -9.13 -11.15 9.95
C CYS A 147 -8.75 -12.63 9.73
N MET A 148 -7.71 -12.89 8.95
CA MET A 148 -7.20 -14.24 8.72
C MET A 148 -6.73 -14.92 9.99
N THR A 149 -6.00 -14.21 10.83
CA THR A 149 -5.47 -14.74 12.09
C THR A 149 -6.59 -15.07 13.08
N GLN A 150 -7.53 -14.16 13.24
CA GLN A 150 -8.69 -14.42 14.13
C GLN A 150 -9.52 -15.61 13.62
N LEU A 151 -9.82 -15.64 12.34
CA LEU A 151 -10.62 -16.72 11.76
C LEU A 151 -9.93 -18.09 11.94
N LYS A 152 -8.63 -18.17 11.68
CA LYS A 152 -7.85 -19.40 11.82
C LYS A 152 -7.75 -19.92 13.24
N HIS A 153 -7.58 -19.02 14.22
CA HIS A 153 -7.37 -19.41 15.62
C HIS A 153 -8.67 -19.54 16.44
N ASN A 154 -9.65 -18.73 16.11
CA ASN A 154 -10.84 -18.57 16.95
C ASN A 154 -12.15 -18.93 16.23
N ASN A 155 -12.12 -19.30 14.95
CA ASN A 155 -13.29 -19.50 14.09
C ASN A 155 -14.25 -18.29 14.12
N LYS A 156 -13.74 -17.10 14.35
CA LYS A 156 -14.52 -15.86 14.36
C LYS A 156 -13.67 -14.66 14.03
N ILE A 157 -14.30 -13.61 13.50
CA ILE A 157 -13.71 -12.29 13.33
C ILE A 157 -14.49 -11.34 14.21
N VAL A 158 -13.86 -10.81 15.26
CA VAL A 158 -14.44 -9.80 16.15
C VAL A 158 -13.88 -8.44 15.74
N TYR A 159 -14.76 -7.49 15.43
CA TYR A 159 -14.38 -6.18 14.98
C TYR A 159 -15.15 -5.08 15.69
N THR A 160 -14.41 -4.10 16.23
CA THR A 160 -14.95 -3.04 17.09
C THR A 160 -15.40 -1.80 16.30
N THR A 161 -15.06 -1.70 15.03
CA THR A 161 -15.39 -0.56 14.17
C THR A 161 -16.68 -0.85 13.39
N ASN A 162 -17.35 0.21 12.93
CA ASN A 162 -18.57 0.09 12.13
C ASN A 162 -18.36 -0.84 10.91
N PRO A 163 -19.10 -1.95 10.83
CA PRO A 163 -18.98 -2.90 9.74
C PRO A 163 -19.47 -2.36 8.39
N TYR A 164 -20.27 -1.30 8.41
CA TYR A 164 -20.78 -0.61 7.21
C TYR A 164 -19.85 0.48 6.69
N ALA A 165 -18.76 0.80 7.44
CA ALA A 165 -17.77 1.76 6.98
C ALA A 165 -17.16 1.31 5.65
N LYS A 166 -17.17 2.21 4.65
CA LYS A 166 -16.68 1.94 3.29
C LYS A 166 -15.23 2.35 3.15
N LYS A 167 -14.41 1.41 2.71
CA LYS A 167 -12.98 1.65 2.42
C LYS A 167 -12.63 1.11 1.05
N ASP A 168 -11.72 1.79 0.37
CA ASP A 168 -11.13 1.31 -0.87
C ASP A 168 -10.11 0.21 -0.57
N PHE A 169 -10.12 -0.83 -1.41
CA PHE A 169 -9.20 -1.96 -1.34
C PHE A 169 -8.64 -2.27 -2.72
N ILE A 170 -7.33 -2.49 -2.79
CA ILE A 170 -6.66 -2.94 -4.01
C ILE A 170 -5.95 -4.27 -3.80
N SER A 171 -6.10 -5.19 -4.76
CA SER A 171 -5.39 -6.46 -4.65
C SER A 171 -3.88 -6.29 -4.84
N ILE A 172 -3.10 -7.10 -4.14
CA ILE A 172 -1.64 -7.14 -4.34
C ILE A 172 -1.29 -7.41 -5.82
N LYS A 173 -2.09 -8.20 -6.53
CA LYS A 173 -1.90 -8.46 -7.97
C LYS A 173 -2.06 -7.21 -8.81
N SER A 174 -3.10 -6.39 -8.53
CA SER A 174 -3.34 -5.12 -9.21
C SER A 174 -2.23 -4.11 -8.92
N LEU A 175 -1.78 -4.03 -7.67
CA LEU A 175 -0.64 -3.18 -7.32
C LEU A 175 0.64 -3.62 -8.05
N CYS A 176 0.94 -4.92 -8.10
CA CYS A 176 2.09 -5.44 -8.86
C CYS A 176 1.97 -5.13 -10.37
N LYS A 177 0.76 -5.17 -10.95
CA LYS A 177 0.55 -4.73 -12.35
C LYS A 177 0.92 -3.26 -12.53
N VAL A 178 0.48 -2.39 -11.62
CA VAL A 178 0.84 -0.96 -11.63
C VAL A 178 2.34 -0.77 -11.50
N LEU A 179 2.98 -1.42 -10.53
CA LEU A 179 4.43 -1.35 -10.33
C LEU A 179 5.22 -1.78 -11.57
N ASN A 180 4.77 -2.85 -12.24
CA ASN A 180 5.42 -3.31 -13.48
C ASN A 180 5.28 -2.31 -14.64
N ILE A 181 4.17 -1.61 -14.74
CA ILE A 181 3.99 -0.56 -15.75
C ILE A 181 4.85 0.65 -15.41
N VAL A 182 4.78 1.14 -14.17
CA VAL A 182 5.55 2.30 -13.69
C VAL A 182 7.05 2.07 -13.84
N SER A 183 7.55 0.86 -13.50
CA SER A 183 8.97 0.52 -13.66
C SER A 183 9.46 0.39 -15.10
N LYS A 184 8.56 0.37 -16.07
CA LYS A 184 8.91 0.34 -17.51
C LYS A 184 8.74 1.66 -18.23
N THR A 185 7.90 2.55 -17.69
CA THR A 185 7.54 3.82 -18.33
C THR A 185 8.11 5.05 -17.65
N ASN A 186 8.57 4.89 -16.40
CA ASN A 186 9.20 5.94 -15.58
C ASN A 186 8.38 7.25 -15.54
N PRO A 187 7.07 7.21 -15.24
CA PRO A 187 6.25 8.39 -15.19
C PRO A 187 6.64 9.25 -14.00
N GLN A 188 6.57 10.57 -14.14
CA GLN A 188 6.80 11.46 -13.02
C GLN A 188 5.48 11.88 -12.34
N GLY A 189 5.55 12.11 -11.02
CA GLY A 189 4.45 12.65 -10.24
C GLY A 189 3.80 11.69 -9.28
N ILE A 190 2.67 12.11 -8.74
CA ILE A 190 1.92 11.39 -7.70
C ILE A 190 0.71 10.70 -8.33
N TYR A 191 0.46 9.46 -7.94
CA TYR A 191 -0.68 8.66 -8.42
C TYR A 191 -1.36 7.92 -7.28
N ASN A 192 -2.68 8.04 -7.19
CA ASN A 192 -3.49 7.18 -6.34
C ASN A 192 -3.61 5.78 -6.96
N VAL A 193 -3.42 4.76 -6.13
CA VAL A 193 -3.52 3.35 -6.56
C VAL A 193 -4.60 2.66 -5.74
N GLY A 194 -5.85 2.84 -6.15
CA GLY A 194 -7.06 2.27 -5.55
C GLY A 194 -7.93 1.57 -6.58
N SER A 195 -9.03 0.99 -6.11
CA SER A 195 -10.03 0.37 -6.98
C SER A 195 -11.09 1.36 -7.48
N ASN A 196 -11.07 2.58 -6.97
CA ASN A 196 -12.14 3.58 -7.17
C ASN A 196 -13.53 3.07 -6.71
N TYR A 197 -13.53 2.19 -5.71
CA TYR A 197 -14.73 1.58 -5.17
C TYR A 197 -14.65 1.39 -3.65
N GLY A 198 -15.70 1.82 -2.95
CA GLY A 198 -15.80 1.67 -1.49
C GLY A 198 -16.50 0.38 -1.11
N LEU A 199 -15.82 -0.47 -0.34
CA LEU A 199 -16.33 -1.72 0.18
C LEU A 199 -16.59 -1.63 1.67
N GLU A 200 -17.71 -2.20 2.11
CA GLU A 200 -17.99 -2.33 3.53
C GLU A 200 -17.02 -3.33 4.18
N ILE A 201 -16.44 -2.93 5.30
CA ILE A 201 -15.48 -3.77 6.04
C ILE A 201 -16.10 -5.12 6.43
N GLY A 202 -17.37 -5.09 6.88
CA GLY A 202 -18.10 -6.31 7.22
C GLY A 202 -18.32 -7.25 6.03
N GLU A 203 -18.42 -6.71 4.81
CA GLU A 203 -18.54 -7.51 3.59
C GLU A 203 -17.24 -8.24 3.27
N VAL A 204 -16.10 -7.59 3.49
CA VAL A 204 -14.77 -8.22 3.33
C VAL A 204 -14.60 -9.37 4.31
N ALA A 205 -14.94 -9.16 5.60
CA ALA A 205 -14.86 -10.19 6.63
C ALA A 205 -15.78 -11.40 6.34
N ARG A 206 -17.05 -11.14 6.00
CA ARG A 206 -18.01 -12.20 5.63
C ARG A 206 -17.56 -12.99 4.41
N SER A 207 -17.00 -12.33 3.40
CA SER A 207 -16.49 -13.01 2.20
C SER A 207 -15.28 -13.93 2.52
N LEU A 208 -14.44 -13.54 3.47
CA LEU A 208 -13.32 -14.38 3.93
C LEU A 208 -13.83 -15.62 4.68
N ILE A 209 -14.82 -15.46 5.57
CA ILE A 209 -15.46 -16.55 6.32
C ILE A 209 -16.13 -17.52 5.37
N GLU A 210 -16.86 -17.02 4.37
CA GLU A 210 -17.50 -17.85 3.35
C GLU A 210 -16.50 -18.70 2.57
N GLY A 211 -15.33 -18.17 2.29
CA GLY A 211 -14.24 -18.93 1.66
C GLY A 211 -13.60 -19.96 2.60
N TYR A 212 -13.44 -19.63 3.87
CA TYR A 212 -12.89 -20.53 4.89
C TYR A 212 -13.85 -21.69 5.21
N GLY A 213 -15.16 -21.51 4.94
CA GLY A 213 -16.19 -22.52 5.08
C GLY A 213 -16.78 -22.65 6.48
N GLN A 214 -16.29 -21.89 7.46
CA GLN A 214 -16.82 -21.85 8.83
C GLN A 214 -16.46 -20.53 9.52
N GLY A 215 -17.10 -20.28 10.66
CA GLY A 215 -16.82 -19.11 11.49
C GLY A 215 -17.93 -18.06 11.43
N GLU A 216 -17.79 -17.05 12.24
CA GLU A 216 -18.76 -15.96 12.39
C GLU A 216 -18.08 -14.59 12.38
N PHE A 217 -18.82 -13.58 11.96
CA PHE A 217 -18.44 -12.17 12.05
C PHE A 217 -19.22 -11.53 13.21
N ILE A 218 -18.51 -11.03 14.20
CA ILE A 218 -19.07 -10.36 15.38
C ILE A 218 -18.64 -8.90 15.32
N SER A 219 -19.60 -8.00 15.25
CA SER A 219 -19.35 -6.58 15.41
C SER A 219 -19.73 -6.18 16.86
N THR A 220 -18.77 -5.63 17.57
CA THR A 220 -18.99 -5.00 18.88
C THR A 220 -19.01 -3.48 18.74
N TYR A 221 -19.37 -2.99 17.56
CA TYR A 221 -19.45 -1.59 17.24
C TYR A 221 -20.45 -0.86 18.15
N GLU A 222 -19.95 0.14 18.82
CA GLU A 222 -20.73 1.20 19.44
C GLU A 222 -20.62 2.43 18.53
N ASP A 223 -21.67 3.25 18.43
CA ASP A 223 -21.71 4.36 17.47
C ASP A 223 -20.54 5.32 17.72
N ASP A 224 -19.55 5.25 16.85
CA ASP A 224 -18.30 6.04 16.94
C ASP A 224 -18.24 7.02 15.76
N GLU A 225 -18.27 8.31 16.07
CA GLU A 225 -18.22 9.40 15.10
C GLU A 225 -16.94 9.43 14.26
N LYS A 226 -15.88 8.69 14.65
CA LYS A 226 -14.55 8.71 14.01
C LYS A 226 -14.33 7.59 12.98
N GLN A 227 -15.33 7.26 12.21
CA GLN A 227 -15.18 6.21 11.20
C GLN A 227 -14.42 6.71 9.98
N ASP A 228 -13.31 6.04 9.71
CA ASP A 228 -12.51 6.31 8.53
C ASP A 228 -13.16 5.65 7.30
N GLN A 229 -13.66 6.47 6.39
CA GLN A 229 -14.30 6.06 5.13
C GLN A 229 -13.66 6.79 3.95
N PHE A 230 -13.28 6.07 2.90
CA PHE A 230 -12.65 6.70 1.74
C PHE A 230 -12.70 5.84 0.50
N ILE A 231 -12.65 6.51 -0.65
CA ILE A 231 -12.39 5.94 -1.98
C ILE A 231 -11.22 6.72 -2.57
N LEU A 232 -10.24 6.05 -3.15
CA LEU A 232 -9.19 6.71 -3.93
C LEU A 232 -9.63 6.83 -5.39
N ASP A 233 -9.72 8.07 -5.90
CA ASP A 233 -9.88 8.31 -7.33
C ASP A 233 -8.58 7.91 -8.06
N ASN A 234 -8.66 6.88 -8.87
CA ASN A 234 -7.55 6.35 -9.67
C ASN A 234 -7.58 6.83 -11.12
N THR A 235 -8.45 7.79 -11.45
CA THR A 235 -8.69 8.27 -12.83
C THR A 235 -7.41 8.77 -13.49
N LYS A 236 -6.56 9.49 -12.74
CA LYS A 236 -5.27 9.98 -13.24
C LYS A 236 -4.37 8.82 -13.67
N LEU A 237 -4.22 7.81 -12.82
CA LEU A 237 -3.42 6.62 -13.11
C LEU A 237 -3.97 5.86 -14.33
N CYS A 238 -5.27 5.56 -14.32
CA CYS A 238 -5.92 4.76 -15.36
C CYS A 238 -5.84 5.45 -16.73
N LYS A 239 -6.06 6.76 -16.78
CA LYS A 239 -5.93 7.54 -18.04
C LYS A 239 -4.49 7.63 -18.52
N HIS A 240 -3.53 7.85 -17.60
CA HIS A 240 -2.12 8.02 -17.99
C HIS A 240 -1.55 6.74 -18.63
N PHE A 241 -1.93 5.58 -18.11
CA PHE A 241 -1.38 4.29 -18.55
C PHE A 241 -2.31 3.50 -19.46
N ASP A 242 -3.48 4.03 -19.80
CA ASP A 242 -4.51 3.31 -20.57
C ASP A 242 -4.80 1.93 -19.98
N ILE A 243 -5.10 1.88 -18.66
CA ILE A 243 -5.38 0.65 -17.95
C ILE A 243 -6.68 0.74 -17.17
N GLU A 244 -7.28 -0.41 -16.94
CA GLU A 244 -8.33 -0.59 -15.96
C GLU A 244 -7.80 -1.38 -14.76
N LEU A 245 -8.12 -0.90 -13.56
CA LEU A 245 -7.92 -1.65 -12.33
C LEU A 245 -9.23 -2.33 -11.97
N PRO A 246 -9.23 -3.65 -11.72
CA PRO A 246 -10.45 -4.37 -11.42
C PRO A 246 -11.06 -3.84 -10.12
N ILE A 247 -12.35 -3.57 -10.17
CA ILE A 247 -13.17 -3.35 -8.98
C ILE A 247 -13.06 -4.59 -8.09
N PHE A 248 -13.14 -4.39 -6.79
CA PHE A 248 -13.10 -5.46 -5.82
C PHE A 248 -14.01 -6.64 -6.23
N GLN A 249 -13.44 -7.85 -6.17
CA GLN A 249 -14.20 -9.07 -6.44
C GLN A 249 -14.29 -9.93 -5.19
N LYS A 250 -15.49 -10.07 -4.61
CA LYS A 250 -15.78 -11.01 -3.49
C LYS A 250 -15.15 -12.39 -3.73
N LYS A 251 -15.23 -12.88 -4.96
CA LYS A 251 -14.64 -14.16 -5.37
C LYS A 251 -13.14 -14.27 -5.02
N TYR A 252 -12.40 -13.17 -5.07
CA TYR A 252 -10.98 -13.19 -4.74
C TYR A 252 -10.75 -13.32 -3.22
N ILE A 253 -11.55 -12.62 -2.41
CA ILE A 253 -11.48 -12.74 -0.93
C ILE A 253 -11.89 -14.15 -0.47
N LYS A 254 -12.94 -14.73 -1.07
CA LYS A 254 -13.30 -16.14 -0.82
C LYS A 254 -12.12 -17.08 -1.07
N LYS A 255 -11.41 -16.94 -2.20
CA LYS A 255 -10.21 -17.71 -2.49
C LYS A 255 -9.08 -17.52 -1.48
N LEU A 256 -9.03 -16.38 -0.78
CA LEU A 256 -8.07 -16.19 0.32
C LEU A 256 -8.50 -16.98 1.55
N GLY A 257 -9.81 -17.04 1.85
CA GLY A 257 -10.36 -17.89 2.91
C GLY A 257 -10.11 -19.38 2.66
N GLU A 258 -10.31 -19.88 1.42
CA GLU A 258 -10.04 -21.25 1.02
C GLU A 258 -8.57 -21.70 1.24
N LYS A 259 -7.66 -20.75 1.39
CA LYS A 259 -6.22 -21.01 1.61
C LYS A 259 -5.83 -21.05 3.10
N LEU A 260 -6.74 -20.68 4.01
CA LEU A 260 -6.50 -20.72 5.46
C LEU A 260 -6.63 -22.12 6.02
#